data_528719047889a62692cfd33eb6e8ebc1
#
_entry.id   528719047889a62692cfd33eb6e8ebc1
#
_cell.length_a   1.000
_cell.length_b   1.000
_cell.length_c   1.000
_cell.angle_alpha   90.00
_cell.angle_beta   90.00
_cell.angle_gamma   90.00
#
_symmetry.space_group_name_H-M   'P 1'
#
loop_
_entity.id
_entity.type
_entity.pdbx_description
1 polymer ?
#
loop_
_entity_poly.entity_id
_entity_poly.type
_entity_poly.pdbx_seq_one_letter_code
_entity_poly.pdbx_strand_id
1 'polypeptide(L)'
;MERTPEGWSRELKNGVYVLTRTFQFGDFAKAMEFAVRVGAAADEADHHPEITVSWGVTRVDWWSHDAKGITSRDVSLAETTNQLYA
;
A
#
# COMPACT_ATOMS: atom_id res chain seq x y z
N MET A 1 -11.56 -15.43 -4.00
CA MET A 1 -10.61 -14.36 -4.38
C MET A 1 -10.95 -13.08 -3.66
N GLU A 2 -9.95 -12.42 -3.12
CA GLU A 2 -10.17 -11.15 -2.42
C GLU A 2 -10.57 -10.07 -3.40
N ARG A 3 -11.45 -9.17 -2.97
CA ARG A 3 -11.85 -8.03 -3.81
C ARG A 3 -10.71 -7.01 -3.89
N THR A 4 -10.73 -6.20 -4.94
CA THR A 4 -9.73 -5.15 -5.14
C THR A 4 -10.33 -3.81 -4.69
N PRO A 5 -9.76 -3.15 -3.68
CA PRO A 5 -10.26 -1.86 -3.23
C PRO A 5 -10.16 -0.79 -4.31
N GLU A 6 -10.96 0.24 -4.17
CA GLU A 6 -11.01 1.32 -5.16
C GLU A 6 -9.65 2.00 -5.31
N GLY A 7 -9.22 2.18 -6.55
CA GLY A 7 -7.96 2.83 -6.87
C GLY A 7 -6.77 1.89 -6.90
N TRP A 8 -6.94 0.65 -6.47
CA TRP A 8 -5.85 -0.33 -6.42
C TRP A 8 -5.90 -1.26 -7.59
N SER A 9 -4.75 -1.83 -7.92
CA SER A 9 -4.59 -2.83 -8.98
C SER A 9 -3.88 -4.05 -8.40
N ARG A 10 -4.06 -5.18 -9.06
CA ARG A 10 -3.31 -6.40 -8.74
C ARG A 10 -2.17 -6.50 -9.73
N GLU A 11 -0.95 -6.63 -9.23
CA GLU A 11 0.25 -6.73 -10.07
C GLU A 11 1.06 -7.93 -9.67
N LEU A 12 1.63 -8.60 -10.67
CA LEU A 12 2.56 -9.69 -10.42
C LEU A 12 3.95 -9.10 -10.21
N LYS A 13 4.56 -9.39 -9.06
CA LYS A 13 5.85 -8.84 -8.69
C LYS A 13 6.70 -9.95 -8.11
N ASN A 14 7.79 -10.29 -8.81
CA ASN A 14 8.67 -11.39 -8.41
C ASN A 14 7.92 -12.69 -8.15
N GLY A 15 6.93 -13.00 -9.01
CA GLY A 15 6.14 -14.22 -8.89
C GLY A 15 5.02 -14.18 -7.87
N VAL A 16 4.78 -13.04 -7.23
CA VAL A 16 3.75 -12.89 -6.19
C VAL A 16 2.81 -11.75 -6.59
N TYR A 17 1.50 -11.97 -6.47
CA TYR A 17 0.54 -10.89 -6.70
C TYR A 17 0.50 -9.96 -5.50
N VAL A 18 0.53 -8.66 -5.78
CA VAL A 18 0.45 -7.61 -4.77
C VAL A 18 -0.70 -6.67 -5.12
N LEU A 19 -1.28 -6.03 -4.09
CA LEU A 19 -2.17 -4.89 -4.30
C LEU A 19 -1.31 -3.65 -4.34
N THR A 20 -1.43 -2.85 -5.40
CA THR A 20 -0.59 -1.68 -5.58
C THR A 20 -1.42 -0.45 -5.92
N ARG A 21 -1.00 0.69 -5.40
CA ARG A 21 -1.56 1.99 -5.76
C ARG A 21 -0.46 3.04 -5.64
N THR A 22 -0.45 3.98 -6.60
CA THR A 22 0.42 5.15 -6.58
C THR A 22 -0.40 6.37 -6.21
N PHE A 23 0.04 7.12 -5.20
CA PHE A 23 -0.63 8.31 -4.69
C PHE A 23 0.14 9.54 -5.12
N GLN A 24 -0.58 10.58 -5.58
CA GLN A 24 0.02 11.80 -6.10
C GLN A 24 0.01 12.90 -5.03
N PHE A 25 1.11 13.67 -4.99
CA PHE A 25 1.26 14.79 -4.06
C PHE A 25 1.89 15.99 -4.77
N GLY A 26 1.79 17.16 -4.14
CA GLY A 26 2.31 18.38 -4.72
C GLY A 26 3.82 18.56 -4.61
N ASP A 27 4.46 17.79 -3.72
CA ASP A 27 5.91 17.87 -3.54
C ASP A 27 6.43 16.61 -2.85
N PHE A 28 7.74 16.54 -2.65
CA PHE A 28 8.39 15.39 -2.04
C PHE A 28 8.05 15.26 -0.55
N ALA A 29 8.01 16.37 0.17
CA ALA A 29 7.76 16.36 1.61
C ALA A 29 6.39 15.75 1.92
N LYS A 30 5.37 16.08 1.12
CA LYS A 30 4.02 15.52 1.31
C LYS A 30 3.98 14.04 0.99
N ALA A 31 4.71 13.62 -0.05
CA ALA A 31 4.81 12.19 -0.38
C ALA A 31 5.46 11.41 0.76
N MET A 32 6.52 11.96 1.36
CA MET A 32 7.19 11.34 2.51
C MET A 32 6.28 11.29 3.73
N GLU A 33 5.56 12.36 4.01
CA GLU A 33 4.65 12.42 5.16
C GLU A 33 3.59 11.33 5.06
N PHE A 34 3.03 11.14 3.86
CA PHE A 34 2.06 10.08 3.64
C PHE A 34 2.68 8.70 3.87
N ALA A 35 3.91 8.48 3.38
CA ALA A 35 4.61 7.22 3.57
C ALA A 35 4.80 6.92 5.07
N VAL A 36 5.11 7.93 5.87
CA VAL A 36 5.27 7.77 7.33
C VAL A 36 3.95 7.34 7.96
N ARG A 37 2.83 7.93 7.54
CA ARG A 37 1.52 7.56 8.05
C ARG A 37 1.17 6.11 7.70
N VAL A 38 1.46 5.70 6.48
CA VAL A 38 1.23 4.31 6.05
C VAL A 38 2.11 3.37 6.87
N GLY A 39 3.36 3.76 7.10
CA GLY A 39 4.27 2.98 7.94
C GLY A 39 3.77 2.80 9.37
N ALA A 40 3.20 3.85 9.95
CA ALA A 40 2.63 3.78 11.30
C ALA A 40 1.45 2.81 11.35
N ALA A 41 0.56 2.86 10.34
CA ALA A 41 -0.57 1.94 10.27
C ALA A 41 -0.08 0.50 10.08
N ALA A 42 0.98 0.30 9.32
CA ALA A 42 1.58 -1.01 9.11
C ALA A 42 2.14 -1.58 10.41
N ASP A 43 2.86 -0.76 11.17
CA ASP A 43 3.40 -1.17 12.46
C ASP A 43 2.29 -1.56 13.43
N GLU A 44 1.21 -0.78 13.46
CA GLU A 44 0.07 -1.07 14.32
C GLU A 44 -0.60 -2.39 13.96
N ALA A 45 -0.69 -2.69 12.68
CA ALA A 45 -1.30 -3.93 12.20
C ALA A 45 -0.33 -5.10 12.21
N ASP A 46 0.94 -4.86 12.46
CA ASP A 46 2.01 -5.85 12.36
C ASP A 46 1.99 -6.56 11.00
N HIS A 47 1.81 -5.78 9.94
CA HIS A 47 1.76 -6.28 8.57
C HIS A 47 2.33 -5.19 7.67
N HIS A 48 3.46 -5.45 7.01
CA HIS A 48 4.26 -4.41 6.41
C HIS A 48 4.23 -4.45 4.89
N PRO A 49 3.97 -3.29 4.23
CA PRO A 49 3.99 -3.18 2.78
C PRO A 49 5.39 -2.82 2.29
N GLU A 50 5.57 -2.82 0.97
CA GLU A 50 6.68 -2.12 0.38
C GLU A 50 6.20 -0.71 0.03
N ILE A 51 6.97 0.30 0.43
CA ILE A 51 6.64 1.69 0.17
C ILE A 51 7.77 2.31 -0.63
N THR A 52 7.43 2.91 -1.76
CA THR A 52 8.41 3.59 -2.63
C THR A 52 8.03 5.06 -2.70
N VAL A 53 8.94 5.93 -2.33
CA VAL A 53 8.72 7.39 -2.34
C VAL A 53 9.62 8.02 -3.38
N SER A 54 9.04 8.91 -4.19
CA SER A 54 9.79 9.74 -5.12
C SER A 54 9.14 11.11 -5.14
N TRP A 55 9.70 12.04 -5.93
CA TRP A 55 9.13 13.38 -5.95
C TRP A 55 7.67 13.35 -6.39
N GLY A 56 6.80 13.81 -5.50
CA GLY A 56 5.38 13.93 -5.80
C GLY A 56 4.59 12.63 -5.83
N VAL A 57 5.18 11.49 -5.48
CA VAL A 57 4.46 10.22 -5.51
C VAL A 57 4.89 9.30 -4.36
N THR A 58 3.92 8.52 -3.88
CA THR A 58 4.17 7.42 -2.95
C THR A 58 3.45 6.20 -3.50
N ARG A 59 4.21 5.14 -3.78
CA ARG A 59 3.63 3.87 -4.21
C ARG A 59 3.61 2.92 -3.02
N VAL A 60 2.48 2.22 -2.84
CA VAL A 60 2.31 1.27 -1.74
C VAL A 60 1.92 -0.08 -2.33
N ASP A 61 2.65 -1.12 -1.96
CA ASP A 61 2.37 -2.49 -2.37
C ASP A 61 2.08 -3.32 -1.12
N TRP A 62 0.86 -3.88 -1.05
CA TRP A 62 0.46 -4.75 0.06
C TRP A 62 0.38 -6.20 -0.41
N TRP A 63 1.00 -7.10 0.33
CA TRP A 63 0.82 -8.55 0.13
C TRP A 63 1.21 -9.26 1.42
N SER A 64 0.79 -10.52 1.54
CA SER A 64 1.08 -11.34 2.71
C SER A 64 2.19 -12.32 2.37
N HIS A 65 3.33 -12.16 3.02
CA HIS A 65 4.52 -12.97 2.75
C HIS A 65 4.29 -14.44 3.06
N ASP A 66 3.59 -14.73 4.15
CA ASP A 66 3.29 -16.10 4.58
C ASP A 66 2.34 -16.81 3.62
N ALA A 67 1.41 -16.07 3.02
CA ALA A 67 0.45 -16.62 2.06
C ALA A 67 0.95 -16.52 0.61
N LYS A 68 2.06 -15.82 0.38
CA LYS A 68 2.66 -15.59 -0.93
C LYS A 68 1.66 -14.98 -1.91
N GLY A 69 0.88 -14.01 -1.44
CA GLY A 69 -0.13 -13.35 -2.24
C GLY A 69 -1.01 -12.43 -1.42
N ILE A 70 -2.14 -12.06 -2.00
CA ILE A 70 -3.08 -11.11 -1.41
C ILE A 70 -4.07 -11.86 -0.52
N THR A 71 -4.25 -11.35 0.70
CA THR A 71 -5.22 -11.88 1.66
C THR A 71 -6.17 -10.78 2.10
N SER A 72 -7.14 -11.11 2.94
CA SER A 72 -8.08 -10.13 3.49
C SER A 72 -7.37 -9.05 4.31
N ARG A 73 -6.22 -9.37 4.92
CA ARG A 73 -5.42 -8.37 5.64
C ARG A 73 -4.95 -7.27 4.70
N ASP A 74 -4.52 -7.66 3.50
CA ASP A 74 -4.02 -6.71 2.50
C ASP A 74 -5.14 -5.82 1.99
N VAL A 75 -6.32 -6.38 1.76
CA VAL A 75 -7.50 -5.63 1.33
C VAL A 75 -7.87 -4.60 2.39
N SER A 76 -7.90 -5.01 3.65
CA SER A 76 -8.24 -4.14 4.77
C SER A 76 -7.23 -2.98 4.89
N LEU A 77 -5.94 -3.28 4.76
CA LEU A 77 -4.89 -2.26 4.87
C LEU A 77 -4.85 -1.34 3.65
N ALA A 78 -5.21 -1.84 2.47
CA ALA A 78 -5.37 -0.99 1.29
C ALA A 78 -6.50 0.02 1.53
N GLU A 79 -7.61 -0.41 2.13
CA GLU A 79 -8.71 0.49 2.46
C GLU A 79 -8.30 1.52 3.50
N THR A 80 -7.55 1.11 4.51
CA THR A 80 -6.99 2.03 5.50
C THR A 80 -6.09 3.06 4.83
N THR A 81 -5.25 2.61 3.90
CA THR A 81 -4.36 3.49 3.15
C THR A 81 -5.17 4.53 2.38
N ASN A 82 -6.28 4.12 1.74
CA ASN A 82 -7.16 5.06 1.05
C ASN A 82 -7.69 6.13 1.99
N GLN A 83 -8.07 5.75 3.21
CA GLN A 83 -8.58 6.70 4.20
C GLN A 83 -7.51 7.70 4.63
N LEU A 84 -6.27 7.27 4.72
CA LEU A 84 -5.16 8.16 5.06
C LEU A 84 -4.90 9.21 3.99
N TYR A 85 -5.23 8.89 2.74
CA TYR A 85 -5.03 9.81 1.62
C TYR A 85 -6.13 10.87 1.50
N ALA A 86 -7.30 10.56 2.01
CA ALA A 86 -8.48 11.44 1.87
C ALA A 86 -8.30 12.79 2.59
#